data_f777cd01280204fb35b1211a75d11478
#
_entry.id   f777cd01280204fb35b1211a75d11478
#
_cell.length_a   1.000
_cell.length_b   1.000
_cell.length_c   1.000
_cell.angle_alpha   90.00
_cell.angle_beta   90.00
_cell.angle_gamma   90.00
#
_symmetry.space_group_name_H-M   'P 1'
#
loop_
_entity.id
_entity.type
_entity.pdbx_description
1 polymer ?
#
loop_
_entity_poly.entity_id
_entity_poly.type
_entity_poly.pdbx_seq_one_letter_code
_entity_poly.pdbx_strand_id
1 'polypeptide(L)'
;MSLKEKTKIFYRWDLIFLLYLLLAIAGSLSQYFKGTQYFNDLSYTHYNNFVIFKQSFIHLLQGKDLYALYPAEHWDYYKYSPSFALFMAPFAIFPNLIGLLIWNTLNCLVIFFALKKITTIDARSKTLLLLFISVELFTSVQNAQSNGLLAGLIVLAYSALENKRLLPATLFIVLSFYLKIFGFAAAILFILYPNRVKFILYISGWMIIVGILPLLIISPEKLLDLYQSWIQLLLQDQSISQGLSVMGILRSWFTIQLPQLPILILAVLLLLLPLIRRELYLSENFRLNYLASLLIWLVIFNHKAESPTYIIAMSGAGLWFFSQQLSRINIFLAGLAFILTSFSSTDLFPKVVRDSMIIPYQLKALPCILIWIKIQIDFWFMSEPKHLAVSPEIRKITREKSESD
;
A
#
# COMPACT_ATOMS: atom_id res chain seq x y z
N MET A 1 -22.93 26.42 22.95
CA MET A 1 -22.31 25.13 22.53
C MET A 1 -21.12 24.88 23.44
N SER A 2 -21.16 23.89 24.30
CA SER A 2 -20.09 23.60 25.27
C SER A 2 -18.82 23.10 24.57
N LEU A 3 -17.64 23.27 25.20
CA LEU A 3 -16.39 22.71 24.70
C LEU A 3 -16.49 21.19 24.44
N LYS A 4 -17.30 20.46 25.21
CA LYS A 4 -17.60 19.04 25.01
C LYS A 4 -18.43 18.75 23.75
N GLU A 5 -19.30 19.68 23.31
CA GLU A 5 -20.04 19.53 22.04
C GLU A 5 -19.16 19.86 20.82
N LYS A 6 -18.27 20.86 20.96
CA LYS A 6 -17.28 21.16 19.91
C LYS A 6 -16.29 20.00 19.66
N THR A 7 -15.92 19.25 20.71
CA THR A 7 -15.07 18.07 20.55
C THR A 7 -15.80 16.89 19.91
N LYS A 8 -17.11 16.72 20.10
CA LYS A 8 -17.90 15.65 19.46
C LYS A 8 -18.00 15.81 17.93
N ILE A 9 -17.93 17.03 17.39
CA ILE A 9 -17.98 17.27 15.93
C ILE A 9 -16.75 16.71 15.21
N PHE A 10 -15.59 16.66 15.87
CA PHE A 10 -14.35 16.14 15.28
C PHE A 10 -14.28 14.59 15.17
N TYR A 11 -15.22 13.84 15.77
CA TYR A 11 -15.19 12.37 15.78
C TYR A 11 -16.37 11.73 15.03
N ARG A 12 -16.93 12.44 14.08
CA ARG A 12 -18.06 11.91 13.31
C ARG A 12 -17.57 10.95 12.24
N TRP A 13 -17.44 9.69 12.62
CA TRP A 13 -17.10 8.60 11.71
C TRP A 13 -18.04 8.51 10.50
N ASP A 14 -19.31 8.88 10.68
CA ASP A 14 -20.31 9.00 9.64
C ASP A 14 -19.91 10.03 8.56
N LEU A 15 -19.38 11.19 8.96
CA LEU A 15 -18.93 12.22 8.01
C LEU A 15 -17.67 11.78 7.23
N ILE A 16 -16.71 11.15 7.91
CA ILE A 16 -15.52 10.63 7.23
C ILE A 16 -15.89 9.47 6.32
N PHE A 17 -16.78 8.58 6.73
CA PHE A 17 -17.31 7.53 5.90
C PHE A 17 -18.01 8.10 4.64
N LEU A 18 -18.87 9.10 4.83
CA LEU A 18 -19.53 9.79 3.71
C LEU A 18 -18.51 10.46 2.79
N LEU A 19 -17.46 11.11 3.32
CA LEU A 19 -16.38 11.69 2.52
C LEU A 19 -15.74 10.62 1.63
N TYR A 20 -15.41 9.43 2.17
CA TYR A 20 -14.79 8.34 1.42
C TYR A 20 -15.72 7.78 0.32
N LEU A 21 -17.02 7.71 0.57
CA LEU A 21 -18.01 7.39 -0.47
C LEU A 21 -18.06 8.48 -1.55
N LEU A 22 -18.06 9.75 -1.15
CA LEU A 22 -18.06 10.87 -2.09
C LEU A 22 -16.79 10.91 -2.94
N LEU A 23 -15.61 10.58 -2.37
CA LEU A 23 -14.36 10.46 -3.15
C LEU A 23 -14.48 9.36 -4.21
N ALA A 24 -15.03 8.20 -3.85
CA ALA A 24 -15.24 7.11 -4.81
C ALA A 24 -16.21 7.51 -5.94
N ILE A 25 -17.33 8.13 -5.58
CA ILE A 25 -18.34 8.57 -6.54
C ILE A 25 -17.78 9.68 -7.44
N ALA A 26 -17.20 10.73 -6.84
CA ALA A 26 -16.66 11.87 -7.60
C ALA A 26 -15.52 11.46 -8.53
N GLY A 27 -14.58 10.61 -8.05
CA GLY A 27 -13.49 10.10 -8.87
C GLY A 27 -14.00 9.24 -10.04
N SER A 28 -15.00 8.37 -9.79
CA SER A 28 -15.59 7.53 -10.85
C SER A 28 -16.33 8.35 -11.89
N LEU A 29 -17.20 9.26 -11.45
CA LEU A 29 -17.99 10.09 -12.36
C LEU A 29 -17.08 11.03 -13.16
N SER A 30 -16.08 11.67 -12.51
CA SER A 30 -15.16 12.57 -13.19
C SER A 30 -14.43 11.89 -14.35
N GLN A 31 -13.95 10.65 -14.16
CA GLN A 31 -13.22 9.93 -15.19
C GLN A 31 -14.17 9.32 -16.25
N TYR A 32 -15.34 8.87 -15.84
CA TYR A 32 -16.32 8.32 -16.77
C TYR A 32 -16.85 9.36 -17.76
N PHE A 33 -17.17 10.57 -17.27
CA PHE A 33 -17.71 11.65 -18.12
C PHE A 33 -16.64 12.54 -18.76
N LYS A 34 -15.36 12.32 -18.49
CA LYS A 34 -14.25 13.09 -19.09
C LYS A 34 -14.10 12.86 -20.60
N GLY A 35 -14.77 11.84 -21.15
CA GLY A 35 -14.70 11.49 -22.55
C GLY A 35 -13.57 10.50 -22.86
N THR A 36 -12.98 10.67 -24.05
CA THR A 36 -11.91 9.80 -24.55
C THR A 36 -10.59 10.57 -24.67
N GLN A 37 -9.50 9.83 -24.59
CA GLN A 37 -8.16 10.31 -24.84
C GLN A 37 -7.51 9.46 -25.93
N TYR A 38 -6.58 10.05 -26.68
CA TYR A 38 -5.90 9.37 -27.78
C TYR A 38 -4.49 8.92 -27.35
N PHE A 39 -4.16 7.70 -27.74
CA PHE A 39 -2.83 7.14 -27.58
C PHE A 39 -2.52 6.28 -28.81
N ASN A 40 -1.43 6.58 -29.54
CA ASN A 40 -1.06 5.91 -30.79
C ASN A 40 -2.23 5.82 -31.79
N ASP A 41 -2.92 6.94 -32.04
CA ASP A 41 -4.07 7.09 -32.94
C ASP A 41 -5.33 6.29 -32.57
N LEU A 42 -5.32 5.60 -31.43
CA LEU A 42 -6.46 4.89 -30.89
C LEU A 42 -7.10 5.67 -29.73
N SER A 43 -8.42 5.55 -29.63
CA SER A 43 -9.24 6.26 -28.64
C SER A 43 -9.51 5.36 -27.43
N TYR A 44 -9.20 5.86 -26.21
CA TYR A 44 -9.38 5.14 -24.97
C TYR A 44 -10.12 5.96 -23.92
N THR A 45 -10.69 5.28 -22.93
CA THR A 45 -11.35 5.92 -21.79
C THR A 45 -10.33 6.45 -20.78
N HIS A 46 -10.70 7.49 -20.02
CA HIS A 46 -9.87 7.99 -18.92
C HIS A 46 -9.78 7.02 -17.72
N TYR A 47 -10.68 6.02 -17.63
CA TYR A 47 -10.65 4.94 -16.64
C TYR A 47 -10.04 3.63 -17.20
N ASN A 48 -9.05 3.74 -18.07
CA ASN A 48 -8.42 2.62 -18.79
C ASN A 48 -7.95 1.48 -17.86
N ASN A 49 -7.40 1.78 -16.68
CA ASN A 49 -7.01 0.72 -15.73
C ASN A 49 -8.20 -0.16 -15.31
N PHE A 50 -9.39 0.43 -15.11
CA PHE A 50 -10.59 -0.38 -14.83
C PHE A 50 -10.98 -1.22 -16.05
N VAL A 51 -10.82 -0.71 -17.27
CA VAL A 51 -11.09 -1.48 -18.50
C VAL A 51 -10.13 -2.67 -18.58
N ILE A 52 -8.83 -2.48 -18.34
CA ILE A 52 -7.83 -3.57 -18.26
C ILE A 52 -8.27 -4.65 -17.25
N PHE A 53 -8.68 -4.23 -16.06
CA PHE A 53 -9.12 -5.17 -15.00
C PHE A 53 -10.40 -5.91 -15.40
N LYS A 54 -11.38 -5.21 -15.93
CA LYS A 54 -12.63 -5.80 -16.39
C LYS A 54 -12.40 -6.79 -17.53
N GLN A 55 -11.62 -6.40 -18.53
CA GLN A 55 -11.32 -7.25 -19.69
C GLN A 55 -10.50 -8.48 -19.30
N SER A 56 -9.63 -8.39 -18.28
CA SER A 56 -8.89 -9.57 -17.82
C SER A 56 -9.82 -10.71 -17.37
N PHE A 57 -10.95 -10.41 -16.71
CA PHE A 57 -11.93 -11.44 -16.37
C PHE A 57 -12.63 -11.99 -17.62
N ILE A 58 -12.99 -11.14 -18.57
CA ILE A 58 -13.63 -11.57 -19.82
C ILE A 58 -12.69 -12.45 -20.64
N HIS A 59 -11.41 -12.05 -20.75
CA HIS A 59 -10.38 -12.86 -21.42
C HIS A 59 -10.15 -14.19 -20.71
N LEU A 60 -10.17 -14.21 -19.38
CA LEU A 60 -10.06 -15.44 -18.59
C LEU A 60 -11.19 -16.41 -18.92
N LEU A 61 -12.46 -15.93 -18.99
CA LEU A 61 -13.63 -16.71 -19.40
C LEU A 61 -13.52 -17.24 -20.83
N GLN A 62 -12.91 -16.47 -21.73
CA GLN A 62 -12.72 -16.82 -23.13
C GLN A 62 -11.50 -17.72 -23.37
N GLY A 63 -10.73 -18.06 -22.35
CA GLY A 63 -9.49 -18.81 -22.46
C GLY A 63 -8.38 -18.09 -23.23
N LYS A 64 -8.47 -16.76 -23.39
CA LYS A 64 -7.44 -15.93 -24.03
C LYS A 64 -6.20 -15.79 -23.16
N ASP A 65 -5.09 -15.36 -23.74
CA ASP A 65 -3.90 -14.95 -22.99
C ASP A 65 -4.15 -13.60 -22.33
N LEU A 66 -4.04 -13.54 -20.99
CA LEU A 66 -4.25 -12.31 -20.23
C LEU A 66 -3.14 -11.27 -20.45
N TYR A 67 -1.97 -11.72 -20.89
CA TYR A 67 -0.72 -10.95 -20.93
C TYR A 67 -0.35 -10.47 -22.33
N ALA A 68 -1.17 -10.78 -23.33
CA ALA A 68 -1.07 -10.18 -24.66
C ALA A 68 -1.58 -8.73 -24.64
N LEU A 69 -1.11 -7.92 -25.61
CA LEU A 69 -1.68 -6.59 -25.86
C LEU A 69 -3.02 -6.69 -26.57
N TYR A 70 -3.98 -5.89 -26.13
CA TYR A 70 -5.30 -5.75 -26.77
C TYR A 70 -5.58 -4.28 -27.11
N PRO A 71 -4.87 -3.69 -28.13
CA PRO A 71 -4.93 -2.25 -28.42
C PRO A 71 -6.32 -1.75 -28.80
N ALA A 72 -7.21 -2.64 -29.29
CA ALA A 72 -8.60 -2.29 -29.55
C ALA A 72 -9.45 -2.08 -28.28
N GLU A 73 -8.98 -2.50 -27.11
CA GLU A 73 -9.71 -2.47 -25.85
C GLU A 73 -9.07 -1.52 -24.85
N HIS A 74 -7.72 -1.55 -24.73
CA HIS A 74 -6.95 -0.76 -23.76
C HIS A 74 -5.49 -0.58 -24.20
N TRP A 75 -4.78 0.45 -23.69
CA TRP A 75 -3.45 0.81 -24.20
C TRP A 75 -2.26 0.17 -23.48
N ASP A 76 -2.43 -0.53 -22.31
CA ASP A 76 -1.33 -1.11 -21.55
C ASP A 76 -1.59 -2.60 -21.27
N TYR A 77 -0.55 -3.33 -20.86
CA TYR A 77 -0.65 -4.73 -20.48
C TYR A 77 -1.41 -4.94 -19.17
N TYR A 78 -2.08 -6.07 -19.06
CA TYR A 78 -2.53 -6.60 -17.79
C TYR A 78 -1.34 -7.18 -17.04
N LYS A 79 -0.95 -6.61 -15.88
CA LYS A 79 0.29 -6.96 -15.13
C LYS A 79 0.00 -7.67 -13.80
N TYR A 80 -1.23 -8.08 -13.57
CA TYR A 80 -1.71 -8.69 -12.33
C TYR A 80 -1.80 -10.21 -12.46
N SER A 81 -2.00 -10.92 -11.32
CA SER A 81 -2.09 -12.37 -11.32
C SER A 81 -3.34 -12.91 -12.04
N PRO A 82 -3.33 -14.19 -12.50
CA PRO A 82 -4.55 -14.84 -12.99
C PRO A 82 -5.69 -14.85 -11.98
N SER A 83 -5.37 -15.01 -10.69
CA SER A 83 -6.37 -14.97 -9.60
C SER A 83 -7.01 -13.59 -9.45
N PHE A 84 -6.27 -12.49 -9.71
CA PHE A 84 -6.86 -11.16 -9.69
C PHE A 84 -7.85 -10.97 -10.84
N ALA A 85 -7.61 -11.56 -12.02
CA ALA A 85 -8.59 -11.54 -13.11
C ALA A 85 -9.92 -12.17 -12.68
N LEU A 86 -9.88 -13.30 -11.94
CA LEU A 86 -11.08 -13.91 -11.38
C LEU A 86 -11.77 -13.00 -10.34
N PHE A 87 -11.00 -12.30 -9.49
CA PHE A 87 -11.55 -11.36 -8.50
C PHE A 87 -12.25 -10.17 -9.14
N MET A 88 -12.01 -9.89 -10.41
CA MET A 88 -12.73 -8.83 -11.14
C MET A 88 -14.13 -9.25 -11.58
N ALA A 89 -14.54 -10.52 -11.45
CA ALA A 89 -15.87 -11.02 -11.83
C ALA A 89 -17.03 -10.15 -11.32
N PRO A 90 -17.16 -9.79 -10.02
CA PRO A 90 -18.29 -9.02 -9.51
C PRO A 90 -18.34 -7.58 -10.02
N PHE A 91 -17.26 -7.08 -10.61
CA PHE A 91 -17.21 -5.73 -11.21
C PHE A 91 -17.42 -5.79 -12.73
N ALA A 92 -17.00 -6.89 -13.36
CA ALA A 92 -17.04 -7.06 -14.80
C ALA A 92 -18.45 -7.35 -15.35
N ILE A 93 -19.33 -7.95 -14.54
CA ILE A 93 -20.72 -8.26 -14.94
C ILE A 93 -21.58 -7.00 -15.15
N PHE A 94 -21.20 -5.87 -14.54
CA PHE A 94 -21.95 -4.62 -14.65
C PHE A 94 -21.46 -3.74 -15.82
N PRO A 95 -22.30 -2.80 -16.31
CA PRO A 95 -21.83 -1.73 -17.19
C PRO A 95 -20.66 -0.96 -16.58
N ASN A 96 -19.81 -0.38 -17.41
CA ASN A 96 -18.53 0.22 -16.97
C ASN A 96 -18.70 1.23 -15.83
N LEU A 97 -19.71 2.09 -15.86
CA LEU A 97 -19.94 3.08 -14.79
C LEU A 97 -20.21 2.40 -13.44
N ILE A 98 -21.10 1.42 -13.42
CA ILE A 98 -21.48 0.73 -12.18
C ILE A 98 -20.31 -0.09 -11.65
N GLY A 99 -19.62 -0.86 -12.51
CA GLY A 99 -18.44 -1.63 -12.13
C GLY A 99 -17.32 -0.73 -11.58
N LEU A 100 -17.06 0.41 -12.22
CA LEU A 100 -16.08 1.41 -11.76
C LEU A 100 -16.46 2.01 -10.40
N LEU A 101 -17.73 2.35 -10.20
CA LEU A 101 -18.24 2.86 -8.92
C LEU A 101 -18.03 1.84 -7.79
N ILE A 102 -18.38 0.57 -8.01
CA ILE A 102 -18.20 -0.49 -7.02
C ILE A 102 -16.72 -0.73 -6.74
N TRP A 103 -15.86 -0.76 -7.78
CA TRP A 103 -14.43 -0.93 -7.65
C TRP A 103 -13.77 0.19 -6.83
N ASN A 104 -14.07 1.43 -7.17
CA ASN A 104 -13.52 2.59 -6.45
C ASN A 104 -14.05 2.69 -5.01
N THR A 105 -15.32 2.33 -4.80
CA THR A 105 -15.91 2.24 -3.45
C THR A 105 -15.20 1.18 -2.61
N LEU A 106 -14.91 0.00 -3.16
CA LEU A 106 -14.13 -1.03 -2.46
C LEU A 106 -12.76 -0.51 -2.04
N ASN A 107 -12.03 0.16 -2.95
CA ASN A 107 -10.72 0.75 -2.65
C ASN A 107 -10.80 1.76 -1.49
N CYS A 108 -11.78 2.65 -1.52
CA CYS A 108 -11.98 3.65 -0.46
C CYS A 108 -12.36 3.02 0.88
N LEU A 109 -13.31 2.07 0.86
CA LEU A 109 -13.84 1.52 2.12
C LEU A 109 -12.87 0.55 2.78
N VAL A 110 -12.10 -0.22 2.03
CA VAL A 110 -11.12 -1.16 2.63
C VAL A 110 -10.05 -0.39 3.40
N ILE A 111 -9.48 0.67 2.84
CA ILE A 111 -8.48 1.48 3.56
C ILE A 111 -9.11 2.25 4.73
N PHE A 112 -10.34 2.77 4.58
CA PHE A 112 -11.07 3.42 5.68
C PHE A 112 -11.25 2.47 6.87
N PHE A 113 -11.81 1.28 6.65
CA PHE A 113 -12.04 0.32 7.72
C PHE A 113 -10.74 -0.25 8.29
N ALA A 114 -9.70 -0.41 7.46
CA ALA A 114 -8.40 -0.85 7.90
C ALA A 114 -7.77 0.12 8.92
N LEU A 115 -7.72 1.41 8.58
CA LEU A 115 -7.15 2.44 9.46
C LEU A 115 -8.02 2.67 10.70
N LYS A 116 -9.35 2.56 10.57
CA LYS A 116 -10.26 2.62 11.72
C LYS A 116 -9.99 1.52 12.75
N LYS A 117 -9.55 0.33 12.32
CA LYS A 117 -9.26 -0.83 13.18
C LYS A 117 -7.94 -0.72 13.96
N ILE A 118 -7.04 0.19 13.62
CA ILE A 118 -5.79 0.39 14.37
C ILE A 118 -6.13 0.81 15.81
N THR A 119 -5.65 0.08 16.80
CA THR A 119 -5.97 0.33 18.23
C THR A 119 -5.00 1.32 18.89
N THR A 120 -3.78 1.37 18.43
CA THR A 120 -2.68 2.18 18.98
C THR A 120 -2.86 3.69 18.79
N ILE A 121 -3.70 4.12 17.86
CA ILE A 121 -3.98 5.54 17.56
C ILE A 121 -5.38 5.90 18.06
N ASP A 122 -5.51 7.04 18.73
CA ASP A 122 -6.79 7.54 19.22
C ASP A 122 -7.76 7.96 18.09
N ALA A 123 -9.04 8.12 18.41
CA ALA A 123 -10.07 8.39 17.40
C ALA A 123 -9.88 9.72 16.66
N ARG A 124 -9.34 10.75 17.33
CA ARG A 124 -9.06 12.06 16.70
C ARG A 124 -7.92 11.91 15.68
N SER A 125 -6.83 11.33 16.11
CA SER A 125 -5.66 11.08 15.27
C SER A 125 -5.99 10.21 14.05
N LYS A 126 -6.85 9.19 14.19
CA LYS A 126 -7.37 8.43 13.05
C LYS A 126 -8.19 9.26 12.07
N THR A 127 -9.05 10.14 12.58
CA THR A 127 -9.84 11.05 11.73
C THR A 127 -8.93 11.97 10.94
N LEU A 128 -7.92 12.56 11.58
CA LEU A 128 -6.94 13.42 10.92
C LEU A 128 -6.06 12.64 9.93
N LEU A 129 -5.68 11.41 10.26
CA LEU A 129 -4.97 10.50 9.35
C LEU A 129 -5.79 10.24 8.08
N LEU A 130 -7.07 9.91 8.21
CA LEU A 130 -7.95 9.68 7.06
C LEU A 130 -8.10 10.93 6.20
N LEU A 131 -8.22 12.12 6.80
CA LEU A 131 -8.21 13.38 6.07
C LEU A 131 -6.86 13.63 5.38
N PHE A 132 -5.76 13.36 6.06
CA PHE A 132 -4.41 13.56 5.54
C PHE A 132 -4.14 12.76 4.26
N ILE A 133 -4.63 11.51 4.17
CA ILE A 133 -4.42 10.66 3.01
C ILE A 133 -5.49 10.81 1.92
N SER A 134 -6.56 11.57 2.16
CA SER A 134 -7.74 11.65 1.27
C SER A 134 -7.41 12.15 -0.14
N VAL A 135 -6.46 13.07 -0.28
CA VAL A 135 -6.02 13.62 -1.57
C VAL A 135 -5.33 12.55 -2.42
N GLU A 136 -4.41 11.78 -1.81
CA GLU A 136 -3.75 10.68 -2.53
C GLU A 136 -4.70 9.52 -2.82
N LEU A 137 -5.66 9.27 -1.92
CA LEU A 137 -6.71 8.30 -2.20
C LEU A 137 -7.55 8.73 -3.40
N PHE A 138 -7.90 10.00 -3.50
CA PHE A 138 -8.64 10.54 -4.64
C PHE A 138 -7.84 10.41 -5.95
N THR A 139 -6.53 10.72 -5.91
CA THR A 139 -5.63 10.51 -7.06
C THR A 139 -5.62 9.03 -7.51
N SER A 140 -5.56 8.09 -6.56
CA SER A 140 -5.60 6.65 -6.86
C SER A 140 -6.95 6.23 -7.46
N VAL A 141 -8.05 6.75 -6.93
CA VAL A 141 -9.43 6.47 -7.41
C VAL A 141 -9.66 7.04 -8.82
N GLN A 142 -9.21 8.26 -9.10
CA GLN A 142 -9.28 8.85 -10.45
C GLN A 142 -8.55 8.01 -11.50
N ASN A 143 -7.46 7.35 -11.10
CA ASN A 143 -6.73 6.43 -11.98
C ASN A 143 -7.29 4.99 -11.93
N ALA A 144 -8.41 4.75 -11.26
CA ALA A 144 -9.02 3.43 -11.06
C ALA A 144 -8.03 2.35 -10.58
N GLN A 145 -6.97 2.75 -9.85
CA GLN A 145 -5.90 1.87 -9.36
C GLN A 145 -6.34 1.05 -8.16
N SER A 146 -5.61 -0.04 -7.90
CA SER A 146 -5.83 -0.95 -6.77
C SER A 146 -5.06 -0.55 -5.49
N ASN A 147 -4.45 0.64 -5.44
CA ASN A 147 -3.48 1.00 -4.41
C ASN A 147 -4.14 1.26 -3.04
N GLY A 148 -5.35 1.80 -3.00
CA GLY A 148 -6.13 1.95 -1.76
C GLY A 148 -6.49 0.59 -1.15
N LEU A 149 -6.91 -0.37 -1.99
CA LEU A 149 -7.18 -1.74 -1.58
C LEU A 149 -5.91 -2.41 -1.04
N LEU A 150 -4.78 -2.28 -1.74
CA LEU A 150 -3.50 -2.85 -1.32
C LEU A 150 -3.04 -2.31 0.04
N ALA A 151 -3.04 -0.99 0.21
CA ALA A 151 -2.69 -0.36 1.49
C ALA A 151 -3.61 -0.85 2.62
N GLY A 152 -4.92 -0.90 2.35
CA GLY A 152 -5.90 -1.40 3.30
C GLY A 152 -5.70 -2.86 3.69
N LEU A 153 -5.40 -3.75 2.73
CA LEU A 153 -5.10 -5.16 3.02
C LEU A 153 -3.86 -5.33 3.90
N ILE A 154 -2.78 -4.58 3.63
CA ILE A 154 -1.56 -4.62 4.46
C ILE A 154 -1.85 -4.14 5.88
N VAL A 155 -2.61 -3.04 6.04
CA VAL A 155 -3.01 -2.54 7.37
C VAL A 155 -3.95 -3.52 8.08
N LEU A 156 -4.86 -4.20 7.36
CA LEU A 156 -5.72 -5.25 7.91
C LEU A 156 -4.91 -6.47 8.37
N ALA A 157 -3.87 -6.85 7.62
CA ALA A 157 -2.95 -7.91 8.01
C ALA A 157 -2.27 -7.58 9.35
N TYR A 158 -1.72 -6.38 9.46
CA TYR A 158 -1.14 -5.89 10.72
C TYR A 158 -2.17 -5.89 11.86
N SER A 159 -3.36 -5.33 11.65
CA SER A 159 -4.42 -5.30 12.66
C SER A 159 -4.83 -6.71 13.10
N ALA A 160 -4.85 -7.68 12.20
CA ALA A 160 -5.14 -9.07 12.51
C ALA A 160 -4.02 -9.72 13.32
N LEU A 161 -2.72 -9.42 13.03
CA LEU A 161 -1.57 -9.88 13.81
C LEU A 161 -1.59 -9.30 15.23
N GLU A 162 -1.87 -8.00 15.40
CA GLU A 162 -2.04 -7.37 16.73
C GLU A 162 -3.12 -8.06 17.56
N ASN A 163 -4.21 -8.49 16.92
CA ASN A 163 -5.30 -9.21 17.56
C ASN A 163 -5.07 -10.73 17.63
N LYS A 164 -3.86 -11.23 17.38
CA LYS A 164 -3.46 -12.65 17.41
C LYS A 164 -4.29 -13.54 16.46
N ARG A 165 -4.85 -12.97 15.40
CA ARG A 165 -5.67 -13.66 14.38
C ARG A 165 -4.80 -14.01 13.17
N LEU A 166 -4.03 -15.09 13.25
CA LEU A 166 -3.06 -15.46 12.20
C LEU A 166 -3.73 -15.82 10.87
N LEU A 167 -4.85 -16.56 10.89
CA LEU A 167 -5.52 -17.01 9.66
C LEU A 167 -5.99 -15.84 8.77
N PRO A 168 -6.75 -14.85 9.26
CA PRO A 168 -7.08 -13.68 8.42
C PRO A 168 -5.86 -12.80 8.10
N ALA A 169 -4.85 -12.72 8.98
CA ALA A 169 -3.65 -11.95 8.68
C ALA A 169 -2.92 -12.49 7.44
N THR A 170 -2.71 -13.82 7.38
CA THR A 170 -2.07 -14.49 6.24
C THR A 170 -2.92 -14.40 4.98
N LEU A 171 -4.26 -14.47 5.09
CA LEU A 171 -5.15 -14.24 3.95
C LEU A 171 -4.97 -12.84 3.37
N PHE A 172 -4.95 -11.79 4.20
CA PHE A 172 -4.78 -10.40 3.71
C PHE A 172 -3.42 -10.20 3.03
N ILE A 173 -2.35 -10.83 3.55
CA ILE A 173 -1.02 -10.80 2.90
C ILE A 173 -1.05 -11.48 1.55
N VAL A 174 -1.68 -12.65 1.45
CA VAL A 174 -1.79 -13.40 0.19
C VAL A 174 -2.65 -12.65 -0.82
N LEU A 175 -3.77 -12.06 -0.40
CA LEU A 175 -4.56 -11.21 -1.28
C LEU A 175 -3.76 -9.99 -1.78
N SER A 176 -2.90 -9.40 -0.91
CA SER A 176 -1.99 -8.32 -1.31
C SER A 176 -1.00 -8.77 -2.40
N PHE A 177 -0.47 -10.00 -2.30
CA PHE A 177 0.43 -10.59 -3.30
C PHE A 177 -0.27 -10.79 -4.64
N TYR A 178 -1.44 -11.44 -4.64
CA TYR A 178 -2.17 -11.69 -5.88
C TYR A 178 -2.74 -10.43 -6.52
N LEU A 179 -2.95 -9.37 -5.72
CA LEU A 179 -3.30 -8.04 -6.20
C LEU A 179 -2.09 -7.34 -6.84
N LYS A 180 -0.94 -7.32 -6.15
CA LYS A 180 0.34 -6.80 -6.65
C LYS A 180 1.49 -7.58 -6.01
N ILE A 181 2.38 -8.13 -6.83
CA ILE A 181 3.45 -9.04 -6.37
C ILE A 181 4.27 -8.47 -5.19
N PHE A 182 4.56 -7.16 -5.22
CA PHE A 182 5.31 -6.51 -4.15
C PHE A 182 4.52 -6.41 -2.82
N GLY A 183 3.21 -6.62 -2.83
CA GLY A 183 2.39 -6.73 -1.62
C GLY A 183 2.81 -7.88 -0.70
N PHE A 184 3.53 -8.90 -1.25
CA PHE A 184 4.08 -9.99 -0.45
C PHE A 184 5.12 -9.53 0.59
N ALA A 185 5.73 -8.37 0.40
CA ALA A 185 6.64 -7.81 1.41
C ALA A 185 5.95 -7.58 2.78
N ALA A 186 4.61 -7.50 2.82
CA ALA A 186 3.86 -7.47 4.08
C ALA A 186 4.06 -8.74 4.93
N ALA A 187 4.49 -9.86 4.33
CA ALA A 187 4.83 -11.06 5.07
C ALA A 187 5.95 -10.84 6.09
N ILE A 188 6.84 -9.84 5.88
CA ILE A 188 7.91 -9.52 6.83
C ILE A 188 7.38 -9.18 8.23
N LEU A 189 6.15 -8.68 8.34
CA LEU A 189 5.52 -8.34 9.61
C LEU A 189 5.45 -9.54 10.57
N PHE A 190 5.37 -10.78 10.04
CA PHE A 190 5.29 -11.98 10.89
C PHE A 190 6.49 -12.15 11.82
N ILE A 191 7.66 -11.60 11.47
CA ILE A 191 8.89 -11.70 12.27
C ILE A 191 8.70 -11.08 13.66
N LEU A 192 7.81 -10.07 13.75
CA LEU A 192 7.49 -9.35 14.98
C LEU A 192 6.55 -10.12 15.92
N TYR A 193 6.00 -11.26 15.49
CA TYR A 193 4.97 -11.99 16.23
C TYR A 193 5.37 -13.45 16.49
N PRO A 194 4.80 -14.08 17.53
CA PRO A 194 4.99 -15.50 17.81
C PRO A 194 4.29 -16.41 16.80
N ASN A 195 4.48 -17.72 16.95
CA ASN A 195 3.82 -18.77 16.15
C ASN A 195 4.23 -18.79 14.67
N ARG A 196 5.51 -18.63 14.40
CA ARG A 196 6.07 -18.55 13.04
C ARG A 196 5.73 -19.76 12.16
N VAL A 197 5.76 -20.99 12.73
CA VAL A 197 5.42 -22.21 12.00
C VAL A 197 3.97 -22.18 11.52
N LYS A 198 3.01 -21.83 12.40
CA LYS A 198 1.60 -21.69 12.03
C LYS A 198 1.40 -20.62 10.97
N PHE A 199 2.14 -19.53 11.06
CA PHE A 199 2.10 -18.46 10.05
C PHE A 199 2.52 -18.99 8.67
N ILE A 200 3.65 -19.72 8.60
CA ILE A 200 4.15 -20.31 7.34
C ILE A 200 3.14 -21.29 6.77
N LEU A 201 2.56 -22.17 7.59
CA LEU A 201 1.54 -23.14 7.15
C LEU A 201 0.30 -22.44 6.58
N TYR A 202 -0.22 -21.40 7.25
CA TYR A 202 -1.40 -20.68 6.80
C TYR A 202 -1.14 -19.86 5.52
N ILE A 203 0.02 -19.18 5.42
CA ILE A 203 0.35 -18.41 4.22
C ILE A 203 0.54 -19.34 3.02
N SER A 204 1.21 -20.50 3.20
CA SER A 204 1.38 -21.50 2.14
C SER A 204 0.02 -22.09 1.71
N GLY A 205 -0.86 -22.41 2.67
CA GLY A 205 -2.21 -22.89 2.36
C GLY A 205 -3.01 -21.86 1.56
N TRP A 206 -3.01 -20.58 1.98
CA TRP A 206 -3.69 -19.52 1.23
C TRP A 206 -3.06 -19.24 -0.14
N MET A 207 -1.73 -19.32 -0.25
CA MET A 207 -1.04 -19.17 -1.55
C MET A 207 -1.53 -20.23 -2.55
N ILE A 208 -1.66 -21.47 -2.11
CA ILE A 208 -2.19 -22.55 -2.97
C ILE A 208 -3.66 -22.29 -3.28
N ILE A 209 -4.50 -22.09 -2.26
CA ILE A 209 -5.96 -21.93 -2.44
C ILE A 209 -6.26 -20.77 -3.40
N VAL A 210 -5.71 -19.59 -3.14
CA VAL A 210 -5.95 -18.41 -3.98
C VAL A 210 -5.33 -18.59 -5.36
N GLY A 211 -4.15 -19.23 -5.46
CA GLY A 211 -3.47 -19.48 -6.72
C GLY A 211 -4.23 -20.40 -7.67
N ILE A 212 -4.94 -21.38 -7.13
CA ILE A 212 -5.71 -22.34 -7.95
C ILE A 212 -7.17 -21.92 -8.18
N LEU A 213 -7.65 -20.82 -7.58
CA LEU A 213 -9.03 -20.36 -7.77
C LEU A 213 -9.45 -20.23 -9.25
N PRO A 214 -8.61 -19.80 -10.20
CA PRO A 214 -9.01 -19.74 -11.61
C PRO A 214 -9.40 -21.09 -12.21
N LEU A 215 -9.00 -22.24 -11.60
CA LEU A 215 -9.46 -23.57 -12.01
C LEU A 215 -10.98 -23.76 -11.94
N LEU A 216 -11.70 -22.85 -11.27
CA LEU A 216 -13.16 -22.83 -11.29
C LEU A 216 -13.73 -22.58 -12.71
N ILE A 217 -12.92 -22.00 -13.61
CA ILE A 217 -13.39 -21.57 -14.94
C ILE A 217 -12.43 -21.92 -16.08
N ILE A 218 -11.18 -22.32 -15.81
CA ILE A 218 -10.19 -22.71 -16.83
C ILE A 218 -9.55 -24.06 -16.48
N SER A 219 -8.91 -24.71 -17.47
CA SER A 219 -8.18 -25.97 -17.26
C SER A 219 -6.86 -25.77 -16.52
N PRO A 220 -6.30 -26.84 -15.90
CA PRO A 220 -5.00 -26.78 -15.23
C PRO A 220 -3.86 -26.38 -16.17
N GLU A 221 -3.85 -26.87 -17.40
CA GLU A 221 -2.85 -26.56 -18.44
C GLU A 221 -2.89 -25.05 -18.73
N LYS A 222 -4.09 -24.50 -18.94
CA LYS A 222 -4.26 -23.08 -19.20
C LYS A 222 -3.82 -22.21 -18.01
N LEU A 223 -4.07 -22.66 -16.79
CA LEU A 223 -3.62 -21.93 -15.59
C LEU A 223 -2.09 -21.88 -15.52
N LEU A 224 -1.41 -22.98 -15.81
CA LEU A 224 0.06 -23.03 -15.86
C LEU A 224 0.60 -22.08 -16.91
N ASP A 225 0.04 -22.10 -18.14
CA ASP A 225 0.41 -21.17 -19.20
C ASP A 225 0.26 -19.71 -18.77
N LEU A 226 -0.85 -19.35 -18.11
CA LEU A 226 -1.09 -17.99 -17.63
C LEU A 226 -0.08 -17.57 -16.56
N TYR A 227 0.29 -18.45 -15.62
CA TYR A 227 1.32 -18.12 -14.63
C TYR A 227 2.70 -17.96 -15.28
N GLN A 228 3.04 -18.80 -16.26
CA GLN A 228 4.30 -18.66 -17.03
C GLN A 228 4.34 -17.33 -17.79
N SER A 229 3.26 -16.98 -18.50
CA SER A 229 3.13 -15.72 -19.22
C SER A 229 3.21 -14.51 -18.26
N TRP A 230 2.59 -14.61 -17.07
CA TRP A 230 2.67 -13.56 -16.05
C TRP A 230 4.10 -13.31 -15.59
N ILE A 231 4.83 -14.39 -15.25
CA ILE A 231 6.22 -14.29 -14.79
C ILE A 231 7.09 -13.73 -15.92
N GLN A 232 6.92 -14.21 -17.16
CA GLN A 232 7.67 -13.73 -18.31
C GLN A 232 7.44 -12.23 -18.55
N LEU A 233 6.17 -11.76 -18.50
CA LEU A 233 5.86 -10.34 -18.64
C LEU A 233 6.54 -9.51 -17.54
N LEU A 234 6.49 -9.95 -16.29
CA LEU A 234 7.12 -9.23 -15.17
C LEU A 234 8.64 -9.16 -15.29
N LEU A 235 9.28 -10.20 -15.84
CA LEU A 235 10.73 -10.23 -16.09
C LEU A 235 11.12 -9.37 -17.29
N GLN A 236 10.28 -9.30 -18.32
CA GLN A 236 10.54 -8.52 -19.54
C GLN A 236 10.20 -7.03 -19.36
N ASP A 237 9.26 -6.71 -18.48
CA ASP A 237 8.86 -5.32 -18.22
C ASP A 237 9.95 -4.55 -17.45
N GLN A 238 11.16 -4.55 -18.00
CA GLN A 238 12.32 -3.78 -17.56
C GLN A 238 12.27 -2.35 -18.12
N SER A 239 11.09 -1.72 -18.13
CA SER A 239 10.97 -0.34 -18.62
C SER A 239 11.99 0.56 -17.93
N ILE A 240 12.63 1.44 -18.71
CA ILE A 240 13.68 2.40 -18.29
C ILE A 240 13.14 3.43 -17.28
N SER A 241 11.84 3.46 -17.06
CA SER A 241 11.21 4.32 -16.07
C SER A 241 11.68 3.95 -14.67
N GLN A 242 12.33 4.89 -13.98
CA GLN A 242 12.70 4.73 -12.57
C GLN A 242 11.66 5.33 -11.63
N GLY A 243 10.51 5.73 -12.17
CA GLY A 243 9.33 6.17 -11.46
C GLY A 243 9.58 7.29 -10.43
N LEU A 244 8.56 7.55 -9.64
CA LEU A 244 8.64 8.41 -8.47
C LEU A 244 9.26 7.63 -7.31
N SER A 245 10.60 7.50 -7.29
CA SER A 245 11.32 6.63 -6.35
C SER A 245 12.70 7.20 -5.99
N VAL A 246 13.39 6.56 -5.06
CA VAL A 246 14.80 6.85 -4.74
C VAL A 246 15.66 6.81 -6.01
N MET A 247 15.43 5.80 -6.86
CA MET A 247 16.16 5.67 -8.13
C MET A 247 15.85 6.81 -9.08
N GLY A 248 14.59 7.24 -9.14
CA GLY A 248 14.18 8.40 -9.94
C GLY A 248 14.84 9.71 -9.49
N ILE A 249 14.94 9.93 -8.18
CA ILE A 249 15.65 11.09 -7.61
C ILE A 249 17.15 11.01 -7.92
N LEU A 250 17.81 9.87 -7.67
CA LEU A 250 19.23 9.71 -7.96
C LEU A 250 19.56 10.00 -9.43
N ARG A 251 18.71 9.54 -10.34
CA ARG A 251 18.86 9.83 -11.77
C ARG A 251 18.63 11.29 -12.10
N SER A 252 17.56 11.90 -11.59
CA SER A 252 17.17 13.26 -11.97
C SER A 252 18.07 14.34 -11.36
N TRP A 253 18.62 14.12 -10.15
CA TRP A 253 19.43 15.11 -9.45
C TRP A 253 20.91 14.97 -9.71
N PHE A 254 21.39 13.73 -9.83
CA PHE A 254 22.83 13.43 -9.89
C PHE A 254 23.25 12.75 -11.20
N THR A 255 22.30 12.54 -12.13
CA THR A 255 22.56 11.81 -13.39
C THR A 255 23.10 10.37 -13.16
N ILE A 256 22.98 9.86 -11.93
CA ILE A 256 23.47 8.53 -11.55
C ILE A 256 22.47 7.48 -12.04
N GLN A 257 22.94 6.60 -12.92
CA GLN A 257 22.22 5.41 -13.37
C GLN A 257 22.80 4.18 -12.68
N LEU A 258 22.28 3.86 -11.50
CA LEU A 258 22.68 2.63 -10.81
C LEU A 258 21.80 1.46 -11.27
N PRO A 259 22.39 0.24 -11.37
CA PRO A 259 21.59 -0.97 -11.53
C PRO A 259 20.55 -1.09 -10.43
N GLN A 260 19.34 -1.55 -10.77
CA GLN A 260 18.22 -1.62 -9.81
C GLN A 260 18.51 -2.60 -8.67
N LEU A 261 19.12 -3.75 -8.98
CA LEU A 261 19.33 -4.84 -8.03
C LEU A 261 20.15 -4.45 -6.79
N PRO A 262 21.31 -3.78 -6.90
CA PRO A 262 22.07 -3.33 -5.73
C PRO A 262 21.28 -2.35 -4.84
N ILE A 263 20.51 -1.42 -5.44
CA ILE A 263 19.68 -0.49 -4.67
C ILE A 263 18.59 -1.26 -3.91
N LEU A 264 17.95 -2.22 -4.58
CA LEU A 264 16.90 -3.02 -3.94
C LEU A 264 17.47 -3.90 -2.82
N ILE A 265 18.64 -4.52 -3.01
CA ILE A 265 19.32 -5.28 -1.96
C ILE A 265 19.61 -4.37 -0.76
N LEU A 266 20.19 -3.19 -0.98
CA LEU A 266 20.43 -2.22 0.09
C LEU A 266 19.13 -1.81 0.79
N ALA A 267 18.08 -1.53 0.02
CA ALA A 267 16.76 -1.16 0.55
C ALA A 267 16.16 -2.26 1.43
N VAL A 268 16.30 -3.54 1.02
CA VAL A 268 15.87 -4.69 1.83
C VAL A 268 16.69 -4.79 3.10
N LEU A 269 18.02 -4.67 3.03
CA LEU A 269 18.90 -4.70 4.21
C LEU A 269 18.53 -3.59 5.20
N LEU A 270 18.29 -2.37 4.72
CA LEU A 270 17.87 -1.26 5.56
C LEU A 270 16.48 -1.47 6.18
N LEU A 271 15.54 -2.11 5.47
CA LEU A 271 14.24 -2.47 6.02
C LEU A 271 14.35 -3.55 7.10
N LEU A 272 15.28 -4.51 6.94
CA LEU A 272 15.52 -5.59 7.90
C LEU A 272 16.30 -5.12 9.14
N LEU A 273 17.08 -4.07 9.02
CA LEU A 273 18.01 -3.61 10.04
C LEU A 273 17.36 -3.36 11.41
N PRO A 274 16.18 -2.71 11.53
CA PRO A 274 15.51 -2.52 12.83
C PRO A 274 15.09 -3.83 13.51
N LEU A 275 14.94 -4.93 12.76
CA LEU A 275 14.56 -6.23 13.31
C LEU A 275 15.67 -6.88 14.15
N ILE A 276 16.88 -6.33 14.15
CA ILE A 276 17.96 -6.74 15.07
C ILE A 276 17.56 -6.41 16.52
N ARG A 277 16.78 -5.34 16.72
CA ARG A 277 16.31 -4.88 18.03
C ARG A 277 15.13 -5.69 18.55
N ARG A 278 15.36 -6.97 18.83
CA ARG A 278 14.34 -7.94 19.26
C ARG A 278 13.62 -7.54 20.55
N GLU A 279 14.30 -6.79 21.42
CA GLU A 279 13.76 -6.24 22.66
C GLU A 279 12.57 -5.31 22.45
N LEU A 280 12.45 -4.72 21.24
CA LEU A 280 11.35 -3.83 20.89
C LEU A 280 10.11 -4.54 20.30
N TYR A 281 10.18 -5.84 20.03
CA TYR A 281 9.08 -6.57 19.38
C TYR A 281 7.78 -6.55 20.20
N LEU A 282 7.86 -6.41 21.51
CA LEU A 282 6.69 -6.28 22.38
C LEU A 282 6.10 -4.86 22.41
N SER A 283 6.81 -3.86 21.89
CA SER A 283 6.34 -2.49 21.81
C SER A 283 5.34 -2.32 20.65
N GLU A 284 4.10 -1.96 20.96
CA GLU A 284 3.09 -1.64 19.94
C GLU A 284 3.53 -0.45 19.06
N ASN A 285 4.20 0.52 19.67
CA ASN A 285 4.71 1.68 18.93
C ASN A 285 5.80 1.29 17.92
N PHE A 286 6.71 0.37 18.30
CA PHE A 286 7.71 -0.16 17.38
C PHE A 286 7.04 -0.89 16.20
N ARG A 287 6.10 -1.80 16.47
CA ARG A 287 5.41 -2.57 15.42
C ARG A 287 4.60 -1.68 14.48
N LEU A 288 3.94 -0.64 15.01
CA LEU A 288 3.20 0.32 14.19
C LEU A 288 4.14 1.16 13.30
N ASN A 289 5.27 1.63 13.85
CA ASN A 289 6.26 2.36 13.07
C ASN A 289 6.95 1.46 12.03
N TYR A 290 7.10 0.17 12.31
CA TYR A 290 7.60 -0.78 11.34
C TYR A 290 6.60 -1.00 10.17
N LEU A 291 5.30 -1.08 10.46
CA LEU A 291 4.26 -1.05 9.42
C LEU A 291 4.34 0.24 8.59
N ALA A 292 4.47 1.39 9.25
CA ALA A 292 4.59 2.68 8.58
C ALA A 292 5.82 2.72 7.65
N SER A 293 6.97 2.26 8.14
CA SER A 293 8.20 2.11 7.37
C SER A 293 8.01 1.21 6.16
N LEU A 294 7.37 0.05 6.33
CA LEU A 294 7.09 -0.90 5.25
C LEU A 294 6.21 -0.29 4.15
N LEU A 295 5.12 0.39 4.51
CA LEU A 295 4.22 1.03 3.55
C LEU A 295 4.94 2.11 2.72
N ILE A 296 5.80 2.91 3.35
CA ILE A 296 6.60 3.90 2.63
C ILE A 296 7.63 3.21 1.74
N TRP A 297 8.33 2.20 2.27
CA TRP A 297 9.35 1.44 1.56
C TRP A 297 8.83 0.81 0.27
N LEU A 298 7.62 0.24 0.31
CA LEU A 298 6.96 -0.36 -0.86
C LEU A 298 6.81 0.58 -2.05
N VAL A 299 6.80 1.89 -1.81
CA VAL A 299 6.63 2.90 -2.86
C VAL A 299 7.97 3.52 -3.25
N ILE A 300 8.76 4.00 -2.27
CA ILE A 300 9.98 4.76 -2.54
C ILE A 300 11.10 3.92 -3.18
N PHE A 301 11.07 2.59 -3.02
CA PHE A 301 12.02 1.66 -3.66
C PHE A 301 11.40 0.88 -4.83
N ASN A 302 10.18 1.20 -5.21
CA ASN A 302 9.56 0.64 -6.41
C ASN A 302 9.87 1.53 -7.62
N HIS A 303 10.69 1.02 -8.55
CA HIS A 303 11.07 1.72 -9.79
C HIS A 303 9.88 2.02 -10.73
N LYS A 304 8.73 1.37 -10.51
CA LYS A 304 7.48 1.61 -11.26
C LYS A 304 6.45 2.40 -10.44
N ALA A 305 6.88 3.06 -9.36
CA ALA A 305 5.98 3.89 -8.59
C ALA A 305 5.50 5.08 -9.43
N GLU A 306 4.20 5.20 -9.55
CA GLU A 306 3.47 6.29 -10.20
C GLU A 306 2.80 7.16 -9.14
N SER A 307 2.31 8.35 -9.56
CA SER A 307 1.59 9.24 -8.65
C SER A 307 0.46 8.55 -7.86
N PRO A 308 -0.42 7.73 -8.48
CA PRO A 308 -1.49 7.04 -7.74
C PRO A 308 -1.01 5.99 -6.72
N THR A 309 0.26 5.57 -6.77
CA THR A 309 0.82 4.59 -5.82
C THR A 309 1.06 5.22 -4.44
N TYR A 310 1.17 6.55 -4.39
CA TYR A 310 1.55 7.27 -3.17
C TYR A 310 0.52 7.22 -2.04
N ILE A 311 -0.72 6.81 -2.29
CA ILE A 311 -1.67 6.50 -1.21
C ILE A 311 -1.11 5.45 -0.22
N ILE A 312 -0.29 4.49 -0.70
CA ILE A 312 0.35 3.49 0.14
C ILE A 312 1.39 4.16 1.04
N ALA A 313 2.29 4.97 0.47
CA ALA A 313 3.32 5.68 1.22
C ALA A 313 2.74 6.71 2.19
N MET A 314 1.72 7.47 1.75
CA MET A 314 1.05 8.47 2.59
C MET A 314 0.26 7.83 3.73
N SER A 315 -0.27 6.61 3.55
CA SER A 315 -0.83 5.84 4.66
C SER A 315 0.24 5.52 5.71
N GLY A 316 1.44 5.13 5.28
CA GLY A 316 2.58 4.93 6.19
C GLY A 316 3.03 6.23 6.88
N ALA A 317 3.19 7.31 6.11
CA ALA A 317 3.57 8.63 6.65
C ALA A 317 2.54 9.14 7.68
N GLY A 318 1.25 8.96 7.39
CA GLY A 318 0.19 9.31 8.32
C GLY A 318 0.18 8.44 9.58
N LEU A 319 0.34 7.12 9.45
CA LEU A 319 0.46 6.22 10.61
C LEU A 319 1.63 6.63 11.50
N TRP A 320 2.80 6.90 10.92
CA TRP A 320 3.95 7.40 11.66
C TRP A 320 3.63 8.73 12.35
N PHE A 321 3.15 9.74 11.63
CA PHE A 321 2.95 11.09 12.19
C PHE A 321 1.90 11.12 13.31
N PHE A 322 0.76 10.47 13.11
CA PHE A 322 -0.35 10.51 14.06
C PHE A 322 -0.21 9.53 15.24
N SER A 323 0.83 8.70 15.25
CA SER A 323 1.21 7.86 16.40
C SER A 323 2.31 8.43 17.27
N GLN A 324 2.97 9.52 16.84
CA GLN A 324 4.12 10.13 17.51
C GLN A 324 3.71 11.32 18.37
N GLN A 325 4.60 11.67 19.31
CA GLN A 325 4.54 12.98 19.95
C GLN A 325 4.91 14.08 18.94
N LEU A 326 4.16 15.19 18.98
CA LEU A 326 4.40 16.30 18.07
C LEU A 326 5.75 16.94 18.36
N SER A 327 6.65 16.89 17.38
CA SER A 327 7.90 17.63 17.36
C SER A 327 7.94 18.57 16.16
N ARG A 328 8.76 19.64 16.22
CA ARG A 328 8.89 20.59 15.10
C ARG A 328 9.29 19.88 13.80
N ILE A 329 10.20 18.91 13.90
CA ILE A 329 10.69 18.13 12.75
C ILE A 329 9.55 17.25 12.18
N ASN A 330 8.80 16.56 13.05
CA ASN A 330 7.71 15.69 12.58
C ASN A 330 6.60 16.50 11.91
N ILE A 331 6.24 17.67 12.47
CA ILE A 331 5.28 18.60 11.87
C ILE A 331 5.75 19.10 10.51
N PHE A 332 7.03 19.50 10.41
CA PHE A 332 7.62 19.97 9.15
C PHE A 332 7.60 18.88 8.08
N LEU A 333 8.04 17.66 8.40
CA LEU A 333 8.07 16.53 7.45
C LEU A 333 6.66 16.12 7.01
N ALA A 334 5.70 16.07 7.94
CA ALA A 334 4.31 15.75 7.60
C ALA A 334 3.68 16.87 6.74
N GLY A 335 3.93 18.13 7.05
CA GLY A 335 3.50 19.28 6.24
C GLY A 335 4.11 19.25 4.84
N LEU A 336 5.40 18.94 4.73
CA LEU A 336 6.09 18.78 3.46
C LEU A 336 5.48 17.64 2.63
N ALA A 337 5.18 16.48 3.26
CA ALA A 337 4.51 15.38 2.59
C ALA A 337 3.10 15.76 2.13
N PHE A 338 2.33 16.44 2.96
CA PHE A 338 1.01 16.91 2.59
C PHE A 338 1.03 17.85 1.39
N ILE A 339 1.99 18.81 1.35
CA ILE A 339 2.11 19.78 0.26
C ILE A 339 2.73 19.14 -0.99
N LEU A 340 3.94 18.59 -0.89
CA LEU A 340 4.67 18.13 -2.08
C LEU A 340 4.22 16.74 -2.55
N THR A 341 3.86 15.82 -1.65
CA THR A 341 3.38 14.52 -2.10
C THR A 341 1.92 14.58 -2.51
N SER A 342 1.02 15.15 -1.69
CA SER A 342 -0.40 15.07 -1.99
C SER A 342 -0.88 16.13 -3.00
N PHE A 343 -0.45 17.39 -2.89
CA PHE A 343 -1.00 18.44 -3.76
C PHE A 343 -0.22 18.67 -5.05
N SER A 344 1.06 18.30 -5.13
CA SER A 344 1.88 18.59 -6.31
C SER A 344 1.37 17.99 -7.63
N SER A 345 0.61 16.93 -7.58
CA SER A 345 -0.02 16.27 -8.76
C SER A 345 -1.43 16.76 -9.05
N THR A 346 -1.97 17.70 -8.28
CA THR A 346 -3.31 18.26 -8.47
C THR A 346 -3.25 19.61 -9.21
N ASP A 347 -4.38 20.01 -9.79
CA ASP A 347 -4.52 21.30 -10.46
C ASP A 347 -4.51 22.50 -9.49
N LEU A 348 -4.56 22.23 -8.18
CA LEU A 348 -4.37 23.27 -7.15
C LEU A 348 -2.92 23.74 -7.05
N PHE A 349 -1.97 22.96 -7.56
CA PHE A 349 -0.56 23.33 -7.56
C PHE A 349 -0.23 24.13 -8.84
N PRO A 350 0.52 25.25 -8.74
CA PRO A 350 0.84 26.08 -9.90
C PRO A 350 1.51 25.25 -11.00
N LYS A 351 0.91 25.25 -12.21
CA LYS A 351 1.38 24.45 -13.34
C LYS A 351 2.84 24.71 -13.67
N VAL A 352 3.28 25.98 -13.62
CA VAL A 352 4.67 26.35 -13.90
C VAL A 352 5.63 25.65 -12.93
N VAL A 353 5.34 25.68 -11.62
CA VAL A 353 6.18 25.02 -10.61
C VAL A 353 6.15 23.50 -10.76
N ARG A 354 4.98 22.94 -11.05
CA ARG A 354 4.82 21.50 -11.27
C ARG A 354 5.69 21.02 -12.44
N ASP A 355 5.59 21.69 -13.58
CA ASP A 355 6.22 21.28 -14.84
C ASP A 355 7.73 21.59 -14.86
N SER A 356 8.20 22.67 -14.17
CA SER A 356 9.62 23.05 -14.13
C SER A 356 10.42 22.46 -12.97
N MET A 357 9.76 22.08 -11.86
CA MET A 357 10.45 21.63 -10.65
C MET A 357 9.97 20.26 -10.15
N ILE A 358 8.64 20.09 -9.95
CA ILE A 358 8.14 18.89 -9.28
C ILE A 358 8.38 17.65 -10.13
N ILE A 359 7.96 17.67 -11.39
CA ILE A 359 8.06 16.51 -12.30
C ILE A 359 9.53 16.23 -12.66
N PRO A 360 10.34 17.20 -13.15
CA PRO A 360 11.71 16.91 -13.57
C PRO A 360 12.60 16.41 -12.42
N TYR A 361 12.41 16.92 -11.20
CA TYR A 361 13.21 16.54 -10.04
C TYR A 361 12.56 15.48 -9.14
N GLN A 362 11.44 14.88 -9.56
CA GLN A 362 10.74 13.82 -8.83
C GLN A 362 10.38 14.23 -7.37
N LEU A 363 10.10 15.52 -7.12
CA LEU A 363 9.96 16.09 -5.78
C LEU A 363 8.77 15.51 -4.99
N LYS A 364 7.79 14.90 -5.66
CA LYS A 364 6.69 14.16 -5.01
C LYS A 364 7.21 13.05 -4.10
N ALA A 365 8.31 12.40 -4.47
CA ALA A 365 8.88 11.29 -3.72
C ALA A 365 9.66 11.72 -2.47
N LEU A 366 10.26 12.90 -2.52
CA LEU A 366 11.23 13.38 -1.53
C LEU A 366 10.70 13.35 -0.08
N PRO A 367 9.49 13.86 0.23
CA PRO A 367 9.02 13.90 1.62
C PRO A 367 8.87 12.50 2.23
N CYS A 368 8.36 11.54 1.46
CA CYS A 368 8.23 10.16 1.91
C CYS A 368 9.59 9.50 2.16
N ILE A 369 10.60 9.81 1.35
CA ILE A 369 11.99 9.35 1.57
C ILE A 369 12.55 9.93 2.87
N LEU A 370 12.38 11.24 3.11
CA LEU A 370 12.84 11.87 4.33
C LEU A 370 12.14 11.33 5.59
N ILE A 371 10.83 11.11 5.53
CA ILE A 371 10.06 10.46 6.61
C ILE A 371 10.58 9.04 6.84
N TRP A 372 10.84 8.27 5.79
CA TRP A 372 11.35 6.92 5.93
C TRP A 372 12.72 6.89 6.61
N ILE A 373 13.64 7.77 6.21
CA ILE A 373 14.96 7.93 6.85
C ILE A 373 14.77 8.29 8.33
N LYS A 374 13.86 9.23 8.64
CA LYS A 374 13.55 9.60 10.02
C LYS A 374 13.06 8.42 10.85
N ILE A 375 12.18 7.59 10.31
CA ILE A 375 11.70 6.36 10.97
C ILE A 375 12.85 5.39 11.23
N GLN A 376 13.76 5.18 10.23
CA GLN A 376 14.92 4.30 10.41
C GLN A 376 15.83 4.80 11.54
N ILE A 377 16.06 6.10 11.62
CA ILE A 377 16.84 6.72 12.70
C ILE A 377 16.13 6.52 14.06
N ASP A 378 14.82 6.79 14.11
CA ASP A 378 14.03 6.71 15.34
C ASP A 378 14.05 5.30 15.97
N PHE A 379 14.10 4.24 15.17
CA PHE A 379 14.21 2.88 15.69
C PHE A 379 15.42 2.67 16.61
N TRP A 380 16.52 3.41 16.38
CA TRP A 380 17.74 3.29 17.22
C TRP A 380 17.63 4.03 18.56
N PHE A 381 16.75 5.03 18.62
CA PHE A 381 16.53 5.84 19.83
C PHE A 381 15.30 5.41 20.63
N MET A 382 14.52 4.42 20.13
CA MET A 382 13.40 3.85 20.90
C MET A 382 13.90 3.13 22.13
N SER A 383 13.27 3.43 23.29
CA SER A 383 13.55 2.76 24.57
C SER A 383 12.73 1.49 24.71
N GLU A 384 13.25 0.51 25.45
CA GLU A 384 12.51 -0.68 25.83
C GLU A 384 11.23 -0.31 26.61
N PRO A 385 10.13 -1.07 26.43
CA PRO A 385 8.92 -0.90 27.23
C PRO A 385 9.23 -1.10 28.73
N LYS A 386 8.97 -0.10 29.56
CA LYS A 386 9.27 -0.13 31.01
C LYS A 386 8.61 -1.30 31.77
N HIS A 387 7.60 -1.95 31.22
CA HIS A 387 6.89 -3.10 31.84
C HIS A 387 7.66 -4.43 31.73
N LEU A 388 8.80 -4.48 31.06
CA LEU A 388 9.65 -5.68 30.95
C LEU A 388 10.97 -5.58 31.72
N ALA A 389 11.18 -4.50 32.47
CA ALA A 389 12.16 -4.50 33.53
C ALA A 389 11.68 -5.51 34.61
N VAL A 390 11.95 -6.81 34.36
CA VAL A 390 11.83 -7.85 35.40
C VAL A 390 12.54 -7.29 36.62
N SER A 391 11.79 -7.08 37.71
CA SER A 391 12.38 -6.55 38.94
C SER A 391 13.65 -7.35 39.28
N PRO A 392 14.70 -6.71 39.76
CA PRO A 392 15.92 -7.42 40.12
C PRO A 392 15.70 -8.67 40.99
N GLU A 393 14.61 -8.69 41.76
CA GLU A 393 14.17 -9.81 42.60
C GLU A 393 13.71 -11.03 41.77
N ILE A 394 12.96 -10.85 40.65
CA ILE A 394 12.53 -11.97 39.79
C ILE A 394 13.72 -12.54 39.02
N ARG A 395 14.69 -11.72 38.64
CA ARG A 395 15.96 -12.20 38.03
C ARG A 395 16.78 -13.06 39.02
N LYS A 396 16.74 -12.74 40.29
CA LYS A 396 17.41 -13.54 41.33
C LYS A 396 16.76 -14.91 41.51
N ILE A 397 15.42 -14.96 41.59
CA ILE A 397 14.64 -16.20 41.74
C ILE A 397 14.80 -17.14 40.54
N THR A 398 14.90 -16.60 39.31
CA THR A 398 15.09 -17.43 38.11
C THR A 398 16.54 -17.96 38.01
N ARG A 399 17.51 -17.22 38.52
CA ARG A 399 18.91 -17.67 38.59
C ARG A 399 19.13 -18.74 39.66
N GLU A 400 18.56 -18.56 40.84
CA GLU A 400 18.62 -19.53 41.92
C GLU A 400 17.92 -20.87 41.60
N LYS A 401 16.85 -20.85 40.74
CA LYS A 401 16.24 -22.08 40.24
C LYS A 401 17.03 -22.79 39.14
N SER A 402 17.84 -22.07 38.36
CA SER A 402 18.66 -22.68 37.30
C SER A 402 20.00 -23.22 37.82
N GLU A 403 20.36 -22.90 39.06
CA GLU A 403 21.58 -23.41 39.74
C GLU A 403 21.25 -24.56 40.73
N SER A 404 19.96 -24.89 40.89
CA SER A 404 19.50 -25.99 41.77
C SER A 404 18.96 -27.22 41.01
N ASP A 405 18.91 -27.20 39.68
CA ASP A 405 18.65 -28.31 38.76
C ASP A 405 19.93 -28.69 37.99
#